data_10bdc68de936f69ead978e4ed4848f19
#
_entry.id   10bdc68de936f69ead978e4ed4848f19
#
_cell.length_a   1.000
_cell.length_b   1.000
_cell.length_c   1.000
_cell.angle_alpha   90.00
_cell.angle_beta   90.00
_cell.angle_gamma   90.00
#
_symmetry.space_group_name_H-M   'P 1'
#
loop_
_entity.id
_entity.type
_entity.pdbx_description
1 polymer ?
#
loop_
_entity_poly.entity_id
_entity_poly.type
_entity_poly.pdbx_seq_one_letter_code
_entity_poly.pdbx_strand_id
1 'polypeptide(L)'
;YTACECNISKVLCDADLQHLASKNFLKSSDKLREERSALMEHEFSTKTYWEETLNFLKKHTYRTDYGKKILAKKKELNIQKVTEKVNSFQSKEIQKLNDKLIKLENQNLKLKMPQRGIETMFKVTARNQISLSSIADNKANLMISVNSIIITAIFFIYKNIMESPEFIIPCLILLFVALFTIVYSVLATRPNVTSGTFSEDDVKKKKVNLLFFGNFHRMDVEDYSKALKGLMVDYDDLYDSLIKDQYYLGMVLGKKYNLLRRSYTIFMFGLIISVLSFIFAAIYQPIFF
;
A
#
# COMPACT_ATOMS: atom_id res chain seq x y z
N TYR A 1 62.02 23.62 -2.06
CA TYR A 1 62.47 24.26 -0.81
C TYR A 1 63.81 23.68 -0.46
N THR A 2 64.87 24.39 -0.79
CA THR A 2 66.23 24.08 -0.41
C THR A 2 66.40 24.15 1.10
N ALA A 3 67.24 23.28 1.67
CA ALA A 3 67.43 23.13 3.11
C ALA A 3 67.78 24.47 3.74
N CYS A 4 66.94 25.03 4.57
CA CYS A 4 67.26 26.24 5.36
C CYS A 4 68.09 25.85 6.54
N GLU A 5 69.45 26.07 6.49
CA GLU A 5 70.37 25.67 7.52
C GLU A 5 70.49 26.70 8.63
N CYS A 6 70.20 27.98 8.44
CA CYS A 6 70.33 28.99 9.47
C CYS A 6 68.99 29.20 10.28
N ASN A 7 69.16 29.66 11.53
CA ASN A 7 67.99 29.90 12.41
C ASN A 7 67.07 30.93 11.90
N ILE A 8 67.53 31.97 11.20
CA ILE A 8 66.68 33.01 10.61
C ILE A 8 65.79 32.44 9.50
N SER A 9 66.32 31.60 8.63
CA SER A 9 65.61 30.93 7.57
C SER A 9 64.53 29.98 8.11
N LYS A 10 64.80 29.27 9.22
CA LYS A 10 63.83 28.41 9.89
C LYS A 10 62.64 29.21 10.43
N VAL A 11 62.91 30.37 11.06
CA VAL A 11 61.87 31.26 11.58
C VAL A 11 61.03 31.84 10.46
N LEU A 12 61.65 32.27 9.36
CA LEU A 12 60.95 32.82 8.22
C LEU A 12 60.02 31.78 7.56
N CYS A 13 60.46 30.54 7.39
CA CYS A 13 59.67 29.45 6.85
C CYS A 13 58.44 29.11 7.75
N ASP A 14 58.66 29.10 9.07
CA ASP A 14 57.56 28.82 10.01
C ASP A 14 56.58 30.00 10.12
N ALA A 15 57.08 31.25 9.98
CA ALA A 15 56.24 32.46 9.95
C ALA A 15 55.32 32.49 8.72
N ASP A 16 55.85 32.15 7.54
CA ASP A 16 55.08 32.08 6.30
C ASP A 16 53.92 31.07 6.42
N LEU A 17 54.18 29.91 7.00
CA LEU A 17 53.20 28.85 7.16
C LEU A 17 52.48 28.85 8.52
N GLN A 18 52.54 29.93 9.30
CA GLN A 18 51.86 30.10 10.58
C GLN A 18 50.33 30.01 10.41
N HIS A 19 49.78 30.43 9.27
CA HIS A 19 48.38 30.39 8.96
C HIS A 19 47.78 28.99 9.00
N LEU A 20 48.58 27.91 8.80
CA LEU A 20 48.15 26.52 8.94
C LEU A 20 47.67 26.15 10.35
N ALA A 21 48.21 26.88 11.38
CA ALA A 21 47.82 26.77 12.78
C ALA A 21 46.76 27.77 13.21
N SER A 22 46.18 28.56 12.28
CA SER A 22 45.17 29.57 12.58
C SER A 22 43.82 28.94 12.94
N LYS A 23 43.09 29.60 13.86
CA LYS A 23 41.70 29.23 14.19
C LYS A 23 40.76 29.39 12.98
N ASN A 24 41.07 30.32 12.07
CA ASN A 24 40.31 30.63 10.88
C ASN A 24 40.77 29.88 9.62
N PHE A 25 41.65 28.88 9.78
CA PHE A 25 42.26 28.16 8.67
C PHE A 25 41.26 27.68 7.62
N LEU A 26 40.15 27.02 8.02
CA LEU A 26 39.11 26.52 7.10
C LEU A 26 38.52 27.64 6.27
N LYS A 27 38.16 28.77 6.89
CA LYS A 27 37.57 29.90 6.22
C LYS A 27 38.49 30.58 5.21
N SER A 28 39.79 30.68 5.59
CA SER A 28 40.84 31.24 4.70
C SER A 28 41.12 30.30 3.54
N SER A 29 41.14 28.99 3.79
CA SER A 29 41.30 27.98 2.72
C SER A 29 40.15 27.92 1.75
N ASP A 30 38.88 28.10 2.21
CA ASP A 30 37.71 28.19 1.31
C ASP A 30 37.84 29.42 0.39
N LYS A 31 38.28 30.58 0.91
CA LYS A 31 38.51 31.78 0.09
C LYS A 31 39.65 31.56 -0.92
N LEU A 32 40.74 30.94 -0.51
CA LEU A 32 41.88 30.63 -1.41
C LEU A 32 41.44 29.67 -2.53
N ARG A 33 40.53 28.73 -2.23
CA ARG A 33 39.93 27.84 -3.24
C ARG A 33 39.15 28.63 -4.27
N GLU A 34 38.31 29.60 -3.82
CA GLU A 34 37.50 30.45 -4.70
C GLU A 34 38.39 31.34 -5.59
N GLU A 35 39.42 31.97 -5.03
CA GLU A 35 40.38 32.76 -5.79
C GLU A 35 41.14 31.91 -6.83
N ARG A 36 41.55 30.70 -6.46
CA ARG A 36 42.25 29.78 -7.36
C ARG A 36 41.35 29.28 -8.49
N SER A 37 40.08 29.03 -8.21
CA SER A 37 39.10 28.64 -9.22
C SER A 37 38.83 29.79 -10.22
N ALA A 38 38.79 31.05 -9.75
CA ALA A 38 38.62 32.19 -10.58
C ALA A 38 39.79 32.50 -11.51
N LEU A 39 41.03 32.23 -11.03
CA LEU A 39 42.25 32.47 -11.77
C LEU A 39 42.57 31.43 -12.86
N MET A 40 42.13 30.18 -12.67
CA MET A 40 42.57 29.07 -13.54
C MET A 40 41.53 28.64 -14.56
N GLU A 41 40.36 29.35 -14.71
CA GLU A 41 39.25 28.99 -15.60
C GLU A 41 38.79 27.50 -15.46
N HIS A 42 39.21 26.84 -14.41
CA HIS A 42 38.86 25.44 -14.11
C HIS A 42 38.18 25.35 -12.74
N GLU A 43 36.98 24.81 -12.69
CA GLU A 43 36.32 24.47 -11.43
C GLU A 43 37.10 23.35 -10.71
N PHE A 44 37.86 23.72 -9.70
CA PHE A 44 38.40 22.72 -8.76
C PHE A 44 37.28 22.07 -7.98
N SER A 45 37.11 20.76 -8.14
CA SER A 45 36.19 20.00 -7.29
C SER A 45 36.52 20.31 -5.82
N THR A 46 35.51 20.74 -5.07
CA THR A 46 35.66 21.06 -3.64
C THR A 46 36.24 19.88 -2.85
N LYS A 47 35.92 18.64 -3.22
CA LYS A 47 36.48 17.42 -2.61
C LYS A 47 37.97 17.30 -2.86
N THR A 48 38.38 17.39 -4.11
CA THR A 48 39.82 17.27 -4.51
C THR A 48 40.67 18.31 -3.82
N TYR A 49 40.19 19.57 -3.76
CA TYR A 49 40.89 20.65 -3.05
C TYR A 49 41.13 20.32 -1.56
N TRP A 50 40.12 19.81 -0.87
CA TRP A 50 40.24 19.49 0.56
C TRP A 50 41.10 18.23 0.80
N GLU A 51 41.10 17.27 -0.11
CA GLU A 51 42.01 16.09 -0.06
C GLU A 51 43.45 16.51 -0.26
N GLU A 52 43.72 17.39 -1.23
CA GLU A 52 45.08 17.97 -1.43
C GLU A 52 45.52 18.80 -0.23
N THR A 53 44.66 19.63 0.34
CA THR A 53 44.89 20.44 1.53
C THR A 53 45.20 19.55 2.73
N LEU A 54 44.47 18.46 2.93
CA LEU A 54 44.75 17.49 4.00
C LEU A 54 46.11 16.82 3.84
N ASN A 55 46.42 16.42 2.61
CA ASN A 55 47.72 15.81 2.31
C ASN A 55 48.90 16.79 2.57
N PHE A 56 48.72 18.06 2.16
CA PHE A 56 49.69 19.11 2.44
C PHE A 56 49.86 19.35 3.95
N LEU A 57 48.80 19.48 4.71
CA LEU A 57 48.81 19.65 6.16
C LEU A 57 49.53 18.49 6.86
N LYS A 58 49.33 17.25 6.44
CA LYS A 58 49.98 16.06 7.00
C LYS A 58 51.47 16.00 6.68
N LYS A 59 51.86 16.38 5.48
CA LYS A 59 53.28 16.34 5.04
C LYS A 59 54.12 17.48 5.62
N HIS A 60 53.50 18.63 5.90
CA HIS A 60 54.20 19.80 6.40
C HIS A 60 54.68 19.59 7.85
N THR A 61 55.91 20.00 8.16
CA THR A 61 56.51 20.01 9.52
C THR A 61 57.13 21.36 9.81
N TYR A 62 56.88 21.91 11.00
CA TYR A 62 57.56 23.13 11.47
C TYR A 62 59.02 22.86 11.84
N ARG A 63 59.90 23.86 11.67
CA ARG A 63 61.35 23.72 11.81
C ARG A 63 61.88 24.26 13.12
N THR A 64 61.25 25.32 13.68
CA THR A 64 61.66 25.91 14.97
C THR A 64 61.09 25.14 16.15
N ASP A 65 61.68 25.27 17.32
CA ASP A 65 61.21 24.66 18.56
C ASP A 65 59.84 25.23 18.96
N TYR A 66 59.58 26.50 18.74
CA TYR A 66 58.29 27.13 18.92
C TYR A 66 57.22 26.54 17.96
N GLY A 67 57.58 26.43 16.69
CA GLY A 67 56.72 25.81 15.69
C GLY A 67 56.35 24.38 16.02
N LYS A 68 57.32 23.57 16.44
CA LYS A 68 57.10 22.16 16.83
C LYS A 68 56.30 22.02 18.10
N LYS A 69 56.47 22.85 19.12
CA LYS A 69 55.77 22.73 20.42
C LYS A 69 54.37 23.37 20.41
N ILE A 70 54.22 24.51 19.75
CA ILE A 70 53.01 25.32 19.85
C ILE A 70 52.18 25.29 18.54
N LEU A 71 52.79 25.57 17.38
CA LEU A 71 52.06 25.62 16.11
C LEU A 71 51.63 24.23 15.65
N ALA A 72 52.43 23.21 15.87
CA ALA A 72 52.08 21.84 15.49
C ALA A 72 50.81 21.35 16.19
N LYS A 73 50.64 21.63 17.49
CA LYS A 73 49.42 21.26 18.23
C LYS A 73 48.19 21.95 17.69
N LYS A 74 48.26 23.23 17.31
CA LYS A 74 47.16 23.97 16.72
C LYS A 74 46.86 23.50 15.29
N LYS A 75 47.87 23.15 14.52
CA LYS A 75 47.73 22.56 13.18
C LYS A 75 47.03 21.19 13.23
N GLU A 76 47.32 20.38 14.25
CA GLU A 76 46.66 19.07 14.45
C GLU A 76 45.15 19.20 14.58
N LEU A 77 44.66 20.22 15.30
CA LEU A 77 43.22 20.52 15.35
C LEU A 77 42.64 20.86 13.98
N ASN A 78 43.39 21.55 13.13
CA ASN A 78 42.96 21.86 11.77
C ASN A 78 42.99 20.60 10.87
N ILE A 79 43.95 19.69 11.05
CA ILE A 79 44.00 18.39 10.39
C ILE A 79 42.72 17.59 10.71
N GLN A 80 42.33 17.53 12.00
CA GLN A 80 41.09 16.84 12.41
C GLN A 80 39.86 17.43 11.72
N LYS A 81 39.68 18.75 11.73
CA LYS A 81 38.53 19.43 11.10
C LYS A 81 38.50 19.21 9.58
N VAL A 82 39.67 19.23 8.92
CA VAL A 82 39.75 18.96 7.47
C VAL A 82 39.42 17.49 7.18
N THR A 83 39.88 16.58 8.02
CA THR A 83 39.57 15.15 7.90
C THR A 83 38.04 14.90 8.02
N GLU A 84 37.40 15.51 9.01
CA GLU A 84 35.92 15.43 9.15
C GLU A 84 35.20 15.98 7.91
N LYS A 85 35.70 17.10 7.37
CA LYS A 85 35.12 17.72 6.15
C LYS A 85 35.29 16.79 4.94
N VAL A 86 36.43 16.16 4.72
CA VAL A 86 36.69 15.19 3.65
C VAL A 86 35.81 13.95 3.81
N ASN A 87 35.72 13.39 5.03
CA ASN A 87 34.84 12.25 5.32
C ASN A 87 33.39 12.56 5.06
N SER A 88 32.93 13.79 5.32
CA SER A 88 31.55 14.21 5.02
C SER A 88 31.22 14.23 3.52
N PHE A 89 32.21 14.52 2.66
CA PHE A 89 32.03 14.43 1.21
C PHE A 89 31.93 12.97 0.75
N GLN A 90 32.75 12.10 1.29
CA GLN A 90 32.74 10.67 0.96
C GLN A 90 31.44 10.01 1.39
N SER A 91 30.94 10.31 2.60
CA SER A 91 29.66 9.76 3.07
C SER A 91 28.47 10.19 2.22
N LYS A 92 28.41 11.45 1.79
CA LYS A 92 27.39 11.97 0.87
C LYS A 92 27.43 11.30 -0.51
N GLU A 93 28.62 11.00 -1.01
CA GLU A 93 28.80 10.32 -2.31
C GLU A 93 28.34 8.86 -2.24
N ILE A 94 28.71 8.16 -1.17
CA ILE A 94 28.27 6.78 -0.90
C ILE A 94 26.74 6.74 -0.80
N GLN A 95 26.12 7.69 -0.09
CA GLN A 95 24.68 7.76 0.05
C GLN A 95 23.99 7.95 -1.31
N LYS A 96 24.50 8.86 -2.16
CA LYS A 96 23.98 9.06 -3.53
C LYS A 96 24.12 7.82 -4.41
N LEU A 97 25.20 7.06 -4.27
CA LEU A 97 25.41 5.82 -4.99
C LEU A 97 24.46 4.72 -4.52
N ASN A 98 24.24 4.59 -3.22
CA ASN A 98 23.29 3.64 -2.66
C ASN A 98 21.86 3.95 -3.11
N ASP A 99 21.46 5.23 -3.10
CA ASP A 99 20.14 5.63 -3.61
C ASP A 99 19.95 5.29 -5.10
N LYS A 100 21.01 5.44 -5.90
CA LYS A 100 20.99 5.02 -7.32
C LYS A 100 20.90 3.50 -7.47
N LEU A 101 21.62 2.74 -6.67
CA LEU A 101 21.56 1.27 -6.68
C LEU A 101 20.18 0.77 -6.32
N ILE A 102 19.56 1.29 -5.27
CA ILE A 102 18.19 0.94 -4.86
C ILE A 102 17.19 1.24 -5.99
N LYS A 103 17.33 2.38 -6.66
CA LYS A 103 16.49 2.72 -7.82
C LYS A 103 16.65 1.73 -8.98
N LEU A 104 17.88 1.34 -9.30
CA LEU A 104 18.19 0.38 -10.37
C LEU A 104 17.70 -1.02 -10.02
N GLU A 105 17.85 -1.46 -8.78
CA GLU A 105 17.33 -2.75 -8.30
C GLU A 105 15.81 -2.81 -8.39
N ASN A 106 15.12 -1.74 -7.97
CA ASN A 106 13.67 -1.63 -8.09
C ASN A 106 13.20 -1.64 -9.55
N GLN A 107 13.93 -0.98 -10.47
CA GLN A 107 13.64 -1.03 -11.90
C GLN A 107 13.85 -2.44 -12.48
N ASN A 108 14.91 -3.14 -12.08
CA ASN A 108 15.19 -4.51 -12.51
C ASN A 108 14.16 -5.51 -11.97
N LEU A 109 13.67 -5.33 -10.74
CA LEU A 109 12.57 -6.12 -10.18
C LEU A 109 11.28 -5.92 -10.98
N LYS A 110 10.94 -4.67 -11.33
CA LYS A 110 9.77 -4.35 -12.18
C LYS A 110 9.87 -4.98 -13.59
N LEU A 111 11.06 -5.01 -14.18
CA LEU A 111 11.31 -5.65 -15.48
C LEU A 111 11.24 -7.19 -15.44
N LYS A 112 11.51 -7.81 -14.29
CA LYS A 112 11.44 -9.26 -14.10
C LYS A 112 10.04 -9.78 -13.76
N MET A 113 9.09 -8.92 -13.38
CA MET A 113 7.71 -9.34 -13.13
C MET A 113 7.06 -9.76 -14.44
N PRO A 114 6.45 -10.96 -14.54
CA PRO A 114 5.73 -11.41 -15.73
C PRO A 114 4.42 -10.62 -15.85
N GLN A 115 4.47 -9.41 -16.40
CA GLN A 115 3.31 -8.49 -16.50
C GLN A 115 2.08 -9.18 -17.07
N ARG A 116 2.23 -9.95 -18.17
CA ARG A 116 1.14 -10.74 -18.75
C ARG A 116 0.54 -11.76 -17.77
N GLY A 117 1.38 -12.39 -16.95
CA GLY A 117 0.92 -13.33 -15.92
C GLY A 117 0.09 -12.64 -14.83
N ILE A 118 0.54 -11.49 -14.39
CA ILE A 118 -0.16 -10.68 -13.39
C ILE A 118 -1.49 -10.17 -13.91
N GLU A 119 -1.53 -9.59 -15.11
CA GLU A 119 -2.76 -9.15 -15.77
C GLU A 119 -3.74 -10.31 -15.97
N THR A 120 -3.25 -11.47 -16.41
CA THR A 120 -4.07 -12.67 -16.58
C THR A 120 -4.64 -13.14 -15.24
N MET A 121 -3.83 -13.15 -14.19
CA MET A 121 -4.27 -13.52 -12.84
C MET A 121 -5.41 -12.61 -12.37
N PHE A 122 -5.26 -11.28 -12.44
CA PHE A 122 -6.30 -10.34 -12.05
C PHE A 122 -7.58 -10.55 -12.86
N LYS A 123 -7.45 -10.67 -14.19
CA LYS A 123 -8.59 -10.86 -15.10
C LYS A 123 -9.33 -12.18 -14.83
N VAL A 124 -8.61 -13.28 -14.64
CA VAL A 124 -9.21 -14.60 -14.37
C VAL A 124 -9.87 -14.59 -12.99
N THR A 125 -9.20 -14.06 -11.96
CA THR A 125 -9.76 -14.01 -10.60
C THR A 125 -11.02 -13.14 -10.54
N ALA A 126 -11.02 -11.96 -11.17
CA ALA A 126 -12.21 -11.09 -11.23
C ALA A 126 -13.38 -11.80 -11.96
N ARG A 127 -13.12 -12.45 -13.10
CA ARG A 127 -14.14 -13.23 -13.81
C ARG A 127 -14.72 -14.35 -12.96
N ASN A 128 -13.86 -15.09 -12.25
CA ASN A 128 -14.28 -16.17 -11.37
C ASN A 128 -15.16 -15.63 -10.22
N GLN A 129 -14.80 -14.51 -9.61
CA GLN A 129 -15.61 -13.89 -8.56
C GLN A 129 -16.97 -13.42 -9.07
N ILE A 130 -17.02 -12.80 -10.25
CA ILE A 130 -18.28 -12.39 -10.90
C ILE A 130 -19.14 -13.60 -11.22
N SER A 131 -18.56 -14.67 -11.78
CA SER A 131 -19.24 -15.92 -12.09
C SER A 131 -19.81 -16.57 -10.82
N LEU A 132 -19.02 -16.67 -9.75
CA LEU A 132 -19.48 -17.19 -8.45
C LEU A 132 -20.60 -16.34 -7.83
N SER A 133 -20.53 -15.00 -7.98
CA SER A 133 -21.60 -14.11 -7.56
C SER A 133 -22.90 -14.37 -8.35
N SER A 134 -22.81 -14.53 -9.66
CA SER A 134 -23.97 -14.89 -10.50
C SER A 134 -24.58 -16.24 -10.13
N ILE A 135 -23.73 -17.24 -9.84
CA ILE A 135 -24.19 -18.55 -9.38
C ILE A 135 -24.91 -18.43 -8.02
N ALA A 136 -24.40 -17.60 -7.11
CA ALA A 136 -25.07 -17.36 -5.83
C ALA A 136 -26.43 -16.67 -6.01
N ASP A 137 -26.52 -15.67 -6.88
CA ASP A 137 -27.77 -14.98 -7.21
C ASP A 137 -28.80 -15.94 -7.85
N ASN A 138 -28.37 -16.79 -8.78
CA ASN A 138 -29.24 -17.80 -9.38
C ASN A 138 -29.76 -18.83 -8.37
N LYS A 139 -28.92 -19.29 -7.44
CA LYS A 139 -29.35 -20.19 -6.34
C LYS A 139 -30.34 -19.51 -5.39
N ALA A 140 -30.12 -18.24 -5.07
CA ALA A 140 -31.03 -17.46 -4.24
C ALA A 140 -32.40 -17.27 -4.95
N ASN A 141 -32.40 -16.95 -6.24
CA ASN A 141 -33.63 -16.83 -7.05
C ASN A 141 -34.36 -18.14 -7.12
N LEU A 142 -33.68 -19.27 -7.26
CA LEU A 142 -34.31 -20.60 -7.20
C LEU A 142 -35.03 -20.82 -5.86
N MET A 143 -34.35 -20.49 -4.75
CA MET A 143 -34.94 -20.60 -3.41
C MET A 143 -36.18 -19.70 -3.25
N ILE A 144 -36.11 -18.48 -3.75
CA ILE A 144 -37.28 -17.56 -3.76
C ILE A 144 -38.44 -18.18 -4.55
N SER A 145 -38.19 -18.68 -5.75
CA SER A 145 -39.21 -19.25 -6.62
C SER A 145 -39.87 -20.48 -6.00
N VAL A 146 -39.08 -21.44 -5.48
CA VAL A 146 -39.59 -22.65 -4.85
C VAL A 146 -40.48 -22.30 -3.64
N ASN A 147 -40.02 -21.42 -2.77
CA ASN A 147 -40.78 -21.04 -1.58
C ASN A 147 -42.02 -20.19 -1.92
N SER A 148 -41.99 -19.39 -2.97
CA SER A 148 -43.16 -18.67 -3.46
C SER A 148 -44.25 -19.64 -3.96
N ILE A 149 -43.86 -20.72 -4.65
CA ILE A 149 -44.77 -21.77 -5.07
C ILE A 149 -45.37 -22.47 -3.83
N ILE A 150 -44.57 -22.78 -2.82
CA ILE A 150 -45.06 -23.39 -1.56
C ILE A 150 -46.07 -22.49 -0.87
N ILE A 151 -45.79 -21.19 -0.74
CA ILE A 151 -46.72 -20.21 -0.15
C ILE A 151 -48.03 -20.17 -0.95
N THR A 152 -47.93 -20.09 -2.29
CA THR A 152 -49.11 -20.07 -3.17
C THR A 152 -49.96 -21.36 -3.01
N ALA A 153 -49.32 -22.53 -2.92
CA ALA A 153 -50.00 -23.79 -2.70
C ALA A 153 -50.74 -23.81 -1.35
N ILE A 154 -50.13 -23.30 -0.28
CA ILE A 154 -50.78 -23.19 1.04
C ILE A 154 -52.03 -22.29 0.96
N PHE A 155 -51.96 -21.14 0.27
CA PHE A 155 -53.11 -20.27 0.08
C PHE A 155 -54.19 -20.90 -0.78
N PHE A 156 -53.83 -21.72 -1.76
CA PHE A 156 -54.81 -22.41 -2.61
C PHE A 156 -55.61 -23.46 -1.85
N ILE A 157 -54.98 -24.19 -0.91
CA ILE A 157 -55.62 -25.21 -0.10
C ILE A 157 -56.16 -24.70 1.26
N TYR A 158 -56.11 -23.35 1.50
CA TYR A 158 -56.44 -22.71 2.77
C TYR A 158 -57.84 -23.14 3.30
N LYS A 159 -58.89 -23.23 2.42
CA LYS A 159 -60.25 -23.62 2.80
C LYS A 159 -60.27 -25.04 3.38
N ASN A 160 -59.56 -25.99 2.74
CA ASN A 160 -59.52 -27.36 3.18
C ASN A 160 -58.76 -27.52 4.53
N ILE A 161 -57.70 -26.65 4.75
CA ILE A 161 -56.96 -26.63 6.02
C ILE A 161 -57.87 -26.16 7.17
N MET A 162 -58.75 -25.22 6.92
CA MET A 162 -59.70 -24.74 7.95
C MET A 162 -60.80 -25.80 8.34
N GLU A 163 -61.09 -26.73 7.42
CA GLU A 163 -61.96 -27.84 7.68
C GLU A 163 -61.29 -29.00 8.46
N SER A 164 -59.96 -28.98 8.51
CA SER A 164 -59.13 -30.03 9.18
C SER A 164 -58.10 -29.35 10.11
N PRO A 165 -58.50 -29.03 11.37
CA PRO A 165 -57.66 -28.24 12.30
C PRO A 165 -56.28 -28.84 12.61
N GLU A 166 -56.14 -30.14 12.51
CA GLU A 166 -54.86 -30.87 12.72
C GLU A 166 -53.75 -30.48 11.76
N PHE A 167 -54.09 -30.02 10.55
CA PHE A 167 -53.10 -29.57 9.55
C PHE A 167 -52.74 -28.11 9.66
N ILE A 168 -53.36 -27.31 10.53
CA ILE A 168 -53.07 -25.88 10.71
C ILE A 168 -51.64 -25.70 11.18
N ILE A 169 -51.19 -26.44 12.21
CA ILE A 169 -49.85 -26.33 12.79
C ILE A 169 -48.77 -26.68 11.76
N PRO A 170 -48.79 -27.86 11.07
CA PRO A 170 -47.84 -28.18 10.00
C PRO A 170 -47.77 -27.10 8.89
N CYS A 171 -48.93 -26.58 8.46
CA CYS A 171 -48.97 -25.54 7.43
C CYS A 171 -48.35 -24.23 7.91
N LEU A 172 -48.58 -23.82 9.16
CA LEU A 172 -47.93 -22.64 9.76
C LEU A 172 -46.44 -22.80 9.83
N ILE A 173 -45.95 -23.96 10.26
CA ILE A 173 -44.48 -24.25 10.29
C ILE A 173 -43.90 -24.09 8.88
N LEU A 174 -44.53 -24.72 7.87
CA LEU A 174 -44.06 -24.63 6.49
C LEU A 174 -44.08 -23.19 5.96
N LEU A 175 -45.13 -22.42 6.29
CA LEU A 175 -45.25 -21.00 5.91
C LEU A 175 -44.13 -20.15 6.52
N PHE A 176 -43.83 -20.30 7.81
CA PHE A 176 -42.74 -19.58 8.46
C PHE A 176 -41.39 -19.96 7.86
N VAL A 177 -41.15 -21.25 7.61
CA VAL A 177 -39.91 -21.72 6.96
C VAL A 177 -39.73 -21.07 5.58
N ALA A 178 -40.80 -21.07 4.77
CA ALA A 178 -40.79 -20.45 3.43
C ALA A 178 -40.48 -18.95 3.51
N LEU A 179 -41.15 -18.21 4.42
CA LEU A 179 -40.91 -16.77 4.61
C LEU A 179 -39.47 -16.46 5.03
N PHE A 180 -38.97 -17.14 6.05
CA PHE A 180 -37.56 -16.90 6.47
C PHE A 180 -36.57 -17.26 5.38
N THR A 181 -36.80 -18.34 4.64
CA THR A 181 -35.96 -18.74 3.50
C THR A 181 -35.92 -17.65 2.42
N ILE A 182 -37.10 -17.09 2.06
CA ILE A 182 -37.19 -15.99 1.10
C ILE A 182 -36.43 -14.77 1.62
N VAL A 183 -36.65 -14.38 2.88
CA VAL A 183 -35.93 -13.21 3.46
C VAL A 183 -34.43 -13.32 3.33
N TYR A 184 -33.84 -14.45 3.73
CA TYR A 184 -32.41 -14.64 3.61
C TYR A 184 -31.94 -14.70 2.15
N SER A 185 -32.75 -15.25 1.24
CA SER A 185 -32.42 -15.29 -0.19
C SER A 185 -32.42 -13.90 -0.81
N VAL A 186 -33.44 -13.07 -0.48
CA VAL A 186 -33.51 -11.67 -0.93
C VAL A 186 -32.37 -10.84 -0.37
N LEU A 187 -32.00 -11.03 0.90
CA LEU A 187 -30.86 -10.36 1.50
C LEU A 187 -29.53 -10.75 0.81
N ALA A 188 -29.41 -11.98 0.32
CA ALA A 188 -28.24 -12.44 -0.41
C ALA A 188 -28.11 -11.79 -1.80
N THR A 189 -29.21 -11.45 -2.46
CA THR A 189 -29.23 -10.82 -3.80
C THR A 189 -29.28 -9.30 -3.75
N ARG A 190 -29.51 -8.69 -2.58
CA ARG A 190 -29.65 -7.25 -2.42
C ARG A 190 -28.39 -6.52 -2.88
N PRO A 191 -28.50 -5.52 -3.81
CA PRO A 191 -27.37 -4.72 -4.24
C PRO A 191 -26.73 -3.95 -3.08
N ASN A 192 -25.40 -4.00 -3.00
CA ASN A 192 -24.66 -3.22 -2.03
C ASN A 192 -23.91 -2.10 -2.78
N VAL A 193 -24.46 -0.89 -2.75
CA VAL A 193 -23.91 0.28 -3.46
C VAL A 193 -23.43 1.30 -2.42
N THR A 194 -22.23 1.85 -2.63
CA THR A 194 -21.63 2.91 -1.81
C THR A 194 -22.21 4.29 -2.18
N SER A 195 -21.74 5.37 -1.52
CA SER A 195 -22.22 6.75 -1.73
C SER A 195 -22.06 7.27 -3.16
N GLY A 196 -21.12 6.73 -3.94
CA GLY A 196 -20.87 7.09 -5.34
C GLY A 196 -20.10 8.37 -5.54
N THR A 197 -19.51 8.94 -4.49
CA THR A 197 -18.68 10.14 -4.52
C THR A 197 -17.45 9.95 -3.65
N PHE A 198 -16.35 10.60 -4.02
CA PHE A 198 -15.13 10.70 -3.22
C PHE A 198 -14.52 12.10 -3.38
N SER A 199 -13.69 12.52 -2.42
CA SER A 199 -12.97 13.80 -2.48
C SER A 199 -11.59 13.64 -3.12
N GLU A 200 -11.00 14.74 -3.64
CA GLU A 200 -9.61 14.73 -4.11
C GLU A 200 -8.62 14.25 -3.01
N ASP A 201 -8.92 14.55 -1.76
CA ASP A 201 -8.12 14.12 -0.61
C ASP A 201 -8.17 12.59 -0.39
N ASP A 202 -9.30 11.96 -0.68
CA ASP A 202 -9.45 10.52 -0.57
C ASP A 202 -8.67 9.79 -1.66
N VAL A 203 -8.59 10.38 -2.87
CA VAL A 203 -7.75 9.90 -3.97
C VAL A 203 -6.27 10.03 -3.61
N LYS A 204 -5.83 11.21 -3.13
CA LYS A 204 -4.44 11.46 -2.72
C LYS A 204 -4.00 10.53 -1.58
N LYS A 205 -4.91 10.22 -0.65
CA LYS A 205 -4.66 9.29 0.46
C LYS A 205 -4.81 7.82 0.09
N LYS A 206 -5.07 7.50 -1.20
CA LYS A 206 -5.23 6.13 -1.74
C LYS A 206 -6.32 5.32 -1.02
N LYS A 207 -7.35 5.99 -0.49
CA LYS A 207 -8.43 5.36 0.28
C LYS A 207 -9.57 4.84 -0.58
N VAL A 208 -9.69 5.31 -1.81
CA VAL A 208 -10.81 5.01 -2.71
C VAL A 208 -10.36 4.10 -3.85
N ASN A 209 -11.13 3.05 -4.10
CA ASN A 209 -10.99 2.24 -5.30
C ASN A 209 -11.73 2.90 -6.47
N LEU A 210 -10.97 3.49 -7.41
CA LEU A 210 -11.50 4.15 -8.61
C LEU A 210 -12.04 3.17 -9.66
N LEU A 211 -11.77 1.87 -9.53
CA LEU A 211 -12.22 0.84 -10.47
C LEU A 211 -13.62 0.33 -10.14
N PHE A 212 -14.09 0.51 -8.91
CA PHE A 212 -15.42 0.08 -8.49
C PHE A 212 -16.47 1.15 -8.78
N PHE A 213 -17.47 0.82 -9.62
CA PHE A 213 -18.50 1.76 -10.08
C PHE A 213 -19.23 2.45 -8.92
N GLY A 214 -19.46 1.76 -7.83
CA GLY A 214 -20.13 2.28 -6.65
C GLY A 214 -19.45 3.51 -6.04
N ASN A 215 -18.18 3.73 -6.31
CA ASN A 215 -17.43 4.86 -5.77
C ASN A 215 -17.51 6.12 -6.64
N PHE A 216 -17.72 5.99 -7.95
CA PHE A 216 -17.64 7.13 -8.88
C PHE A 216 -18.93 7.47 -9.65
N HIS A 217 -19.99 6.66 -9.56
CA HIS A 217 -21.18 6.79 -10.42
C HIS A 217 -21.96 8.12 -10.26
N ARG A 218 -21.64 8.92 -9.23
CA ARG A 218 -22.21 10.26 -9.01
C ARG A 218 -21.20 11.38 -9.16
N MET A 219 -19.98 11.08 -9.63
CA MET A 219 -18.95 12.08 -9.84
C MET A 219 -19.08 12.73 -11.20
N ASP A 220 -18.52 13.94 -11.30
CA ASP A 220 -18.33 14.56 -12.60
C ASP A 220 -17.26 13.82 -13.42
N VAL A 221 -17.46 13.79 -14.74
CA VAL A 221 -16.57 13.06 -15.66
C VAL A 221 -15.15 13.63 -15.68
N GLU A 222 -15.01 14.94 -15.48
CA GLU A 222 -13.70 15.61 -15.47
C GLU A 222 -12.88 15.18 -14.26
N ASP A 223 -13.48 15.17 -13.07
CA ASP A 223 -12.83 14.75 -11.82
C ASP A 223 -12.45 13.27 -11.86
N TYR A 224 -13.35 12.42 -12.34
CA TYR A 224 -13.08 11.00 -12.53
C TYR A 224 -11.94 10.77 -13.52
N SER A 225 -11.96 11.47 -14.68
CA SER A 225 -10.92 11.36 -15.71
C SER A 225 -9.54 11.78 -15.17
N LYS A 226 -9.48 12.87 -14.41
CA LYS A 226 -8.24 13.36 -13.78
C LYS A 226 -7.67 12.32 -12.80
N ALA A 227 -8.52 11.76 -11.94
CA ALA A 227 -8.15 10.75 -10.96
C ALA A 227 -7.68 9.45 -11.64
N LEU A 228 -8.38 8.98 -12.67
CA LEU A 228 -8.05 7.76 -13.41
C LEU A 228 -6.75 7.91 -14.20
N LYS A 229 -6.51 9.06 -14.84
CA LYS A 229 -5.23 9.35 -15.51
C LYS A 229 -4.05 9.33 -14.53
N GLY A 230 -4.24 9.87 -13.32
CA GLY A 230 -3.24 9.77 -12.25
C GLY A 230 -2.90 8.32 -11.90
N LEU A 231 -3.90 7.47 -11.79
CA LEU A 231 -3.73 6.04 -11.50
C LEU A 231 -2.99 5.28 -12.63
N MET A 232 -3.19 5.69 -13.90
CA MET A 232 -2.53 5.06 -15.05
C MET A 232 -1.02 5.35 -15.13
N VAL A 233 -0.54 6.44 -14.53
CA VAL A 233 0.87 6.84 -14.55
C VAL A 233 1.68 6.10 -13.48
N ASP A 234 1.06 5.75 -12.35
CA ASP A 234 1.71 5.06 -11.25
C ASP A 234 1.32 3.57 -11.24
N TYR A 235 2.25 2.72 -11.67
CA TYR A 235 2.02 1.27 -11.72
C TYR A 235 1.77 0.66 -10.33
N ASP A 236 2.42 1.16 -9.29
CA ASP A 236 2.27 0.63 -7.94
C ASP A 236 0.86 0.96 -7.40
N ASP A 237 0.36 2.16 -7.66
CA ASP A 237 -1.00 2.59 -7.30
C ASP A 237 -2.07 1.82 -8.09
N LEU A 238 -1.81 1.52 -9.36
CA LEU A 238 -2.71 0.72 -10.19
C LEU A 238 -2.85 -0.71 -9.63
N TYR A 239 -1.74 -1.37 -9.32
CA TYR A 239 -1.77 -2.72 -8.76
C TYR A 239 -2.38 -2.77 -7.36
N ASP A 240 -2.10 -1.79 -6.51
CA ASP A 240 -2.74 -1.65 -5.20
C ASP A 240 -4.26 -1.50 -5.31
N SER A 241 -4.72 -0.74 -6.30
CA SER A 241 -6.15 -0.56 -6.57
C SER A 241 -6.80 -1.85 -7.06
N LEU A 242 -6.14 -2.62 -7.94
CA LEU A 242 -6.61 -3.92 -8.41
C LEU A 242 -6.68 -4.96 -7.28
N ILE A 243 -5.68 -4.98 -6.39
CA ILE A 243 -5.67 -5.86 -5.21
C ILE A 243 -6.85 -5.53 -4.29
N LYS A 244 -7.07 -4.25 -4.00
CA LYS A 244 -8.20 -3.79 -3.18
C LYS A 244 -9.54 -4.15 -3.80
N ASP A 245 -9.68 -3.97 -5.12
CA ASP A 245 -10.91 -4.34 -5.84
C ASP A 245 -11.23 -5.83 -5.68
N GLN A 246 -10.25 -6.69 -5.92
CA GLN A 246 -10.42 -8.14 -5.74
C GLN A 246 -10.75 -8.53 -4.31
N TYR A 247 -10.11 -7.89 -3.33
CA TYR A 247 -10.39 -8.13 -1.91
C TYR A 247 -11.85 -7.78 -1.56
N TYR A 248 -12.32 -6.60 -1.97
CA TYR A 248 -13.71 -6.18 -1.70
C TYR A 248 -14.74 -7.02 -2.43
N LEU A 249 -14.48 -7.41 -3.69
CA LEU A 249 -15.33 -8.37 -4.41
C LEU A 249 -15.42 -9.71 -3.66
N GLY A 250 -14.31 -10.21 -3.16
CA GLY A 250 -14.26 -11.42 -2.33
C GLY A 250 -15.04 -11.29 -1.02
N MET A 251 -14.94 -10.13 -0.36
CA MET A 251 -15.70 -9.83 0.86
C MET A 251 -17.23 -9.84 0.61
N VAL A 252 -17.67 -9.20 -0.48
CA VAL A 252 -19.08 -9.17 -0.87
C VAL A 252 -19.58 -10.57 -1.21
N LEU A 253 -18.79 -11.32 -1.97
CA LEU A 253 -19.08 -12.71 -2.32
C LEU A 253 -19.21 -13.59 -1.07
N GLY A 254 -18.31 -13.47 -0.11
CA GLY A 254 -18.37 -14.19 1.16
C GLY A 254 -19.66 -13.90 1.96
N LYS A 255 -20.09 -12.63 1.99
CA LYS A 255 -21.37 -12.24 2.62
C LYS A 255 -22.58 -12.88 1.92
N LYS A 256 -22.62 -12.85 0.57
CA LYS A 256 -23.67 -13.50 -0.22
C LYS A 256 -23.77 -15.00 0.08
N TYR A 257 -22.65 -15.72 0.05
CA TYR A 257 -22.61 -17.14 0.32
C TYR A 257 -23.02 -17.49 1.76
N ASN A 258 -22.68 -16.66 2.74
CA ASN A 258 -23.10 -16.87 4.12
C ASN A 258 -24.63 -16.72 4.29
N LEU A 259 -25.24 -15.72 3.65
CA LEU A 259 -26.69 -15.54 3.67
C LEU A 259 -27.40 -16.67 2.94
N LEU A 260 -26.90 -17.05 1.78
CA LEU A 260 -27.42 -18.17 1.00
C LEU A 260 -27.35 -19.49 1.78
N ARG A 261 -26.24 -19.77 2.43
CA ARG A 261 -26.06 -20.94 3.29
C ARG A 261 -27.10 -20.99 4.41
N ARG A 262 -27.37 -19.85 5.05
CA ARG A 262 -28.44 -19.76 6.08
C ARG A 262 -29.81 -20.06 5.49
N SER A 263 -30.13 -19.50 4.33
CA SER A 263 -31.39 -19.78 3.61
C SER A 263 -31.56 -21.27 3.36
N TYR A 264 -30.56 -21.95 2.78
CA TYR A 264 -30.60 -23.39 2.52
C TYR A 264 -30.70 -24.23 3.81
N THR A 265 -30.01 -23.82 4.87
CA THR A 265 -30.06 -24.53 6.17
C THR A 265 -31.45 -24.44 6.78
N ILE A 266 -32.08 -23.26 6.79
CA ILE A 266 -33.44 -23.06 7.29
C ILE A 266 -34.42 -23.87 6.47
N PHE A 267 -34.34 -23.83 5.14
CA PHE A 267 -35.19 -24.59 4.26
C PHE A 267 -35.09 -26.10 4.49
N MET A 268 -33.88 -26.63 4.53
CA MET A 268 -33.60 -28.07 4.72
C MET A 268 -34.19 -28.59 6.03
N PHE A 269 -33.83 -27.98 7.16
CA PHE A 269 -34.33 -28.44 8.48
C PHE A 269 -35.82 -28.12 8.66
N GLY A 270 -36.27 -26.96 8.19
CA GLY A 270 -37.64 -26.57 8.28
C GLY A 270 -38.56 -27.49 7.47
N LEU A 271 -38.13 -27.89 6.27
CA LEU A 271 -38.88 -28.85 5.45
C LEU A 271 -38.99 -30.21 6.15
N ILE A 272 -37.90 -30.70 6.72
CA ILE A 272 -37.93 -31.97 7.48
C ILE A 272 -38.93 -31.91 8.65
N ILE A 273 -38.84 -30.84 9.46
CA ILE A 273 -39.74 -30.62 10.59
C ILE A 273 -41.21 -30.50 10.11
N SER A 274 -41.44 -29.77 9.02
CA SER A 274 -42.80 -29.66 8.47
C SER A 274 -43.36 -31.00 8.03
N VAL A 275 -42.60 -31.79 7.28
CA VAL A 275 -43.02 -33.13 6.82
C VAL A 275 -43.31 -34.05 8.00
N LEU A 276 -42.45 -34.09 9.01
CA LEU A 276 -42.67 -34.89 10.24
C LEU A 276 -43.94 -34.45 10.97
N SER A 277 -44.16 -33.12 11.04
CA SER A 277 -45.40 -32.58 11.64
C SER A 277 -46.66 -32.97 10.88
N PHE A 278 -46.61 -33.00 9.53
CA PHE A 278 -47.73 -33.51 8.71
C PHE A 278 -47.99 -35.00 8.95
N ILE A 279 -46.96 -35.83 9.00
CA ILE A 279 -47.08 -37.26 9.29
C ILE A 279 -47.68 -37.49 10.68
N PHE A 280 -47.21 -36.73 11.67
CA PHE A 280 -47.74 -36.83 13.03
C PHE A 280 -49.22 -36.46 13.09
N ALA A 281 -49.61 -35.30 12.46
CA ALA A 281 -51.02 -34.90 12.39
C ALA A 281 -51.90 -35.95 11.72
N ALA A 282 -51.45 -36.56 10.60
CA ALA A 282 -52.20 -37.58 9.88
C ALA A 282 -52.40 -38.92 10.68
N ILE A 283 -51.43 -39.29 11.51
CA ILE A 283 -51.50 -40.53 12.34
C ILE A 283 -52.42 -40.31 13.55
N TYR A 284 -52.39 -39.17 14.18
CA TYR A 284 -53.15 -38.89 15.40
C TYR A 284 -54.63 -38.55 15.12
N GLN A 285 -54.99 -38.20 13.91
CA GLN A 285 -56.38 -37.95 13.51
C GLN A 285 -57.37 -39.10 13.81
N PRO A 286 -57.04 -40.40 13.58
CA PRO A 286 -57.95 -41.51 13.86
C PRO A 286 -58.06 -41.90 15.34
N ILE A 287 -57.28 -41.31 16.25
CA ILE A 287 -57.25 -41.71 17.68
C ILE A 287 -58.16 -40.82 18.54
N PHE A 288 -58.51 -39.63 18.07
CA PHE A 288 -59.31 -38.64 18.81
C PHE A 288 -60.72 -38.35 18.25
N PHE A 289 -61.11 -39.00 17.20
CA PHE A 289 -62.46 -39.06 16.65
C PHE A 289 -62.91 -40.52 16.45
#